data_2bb65dbf88fd6bd651629dc310007491
#
_entry.id   2bb65dbf88fd6bd651629dc310007491
#
_cell.length_a   1.000
_cell.length_b   1.000
_cell.length_c   1.000
_cell.angle_alpha   90.00
_cell.angle_beta   90.00
_cell.angle_gamma   90.00
#
_symmetry.space_group_name_H-M   'P 1'
#
loop_
_entity.id
_entity.type
_entity.pdbx_description
1 polymer ?
#
loop_
_entity_poly.entity_id
_entity_poly.type
_entity_poly.pdbx_seq_one_letter_code
_entity_poly.pdbx_strand_id
1 'polypeptide(L)'
;AMASDVAFSNCDFSNSTFSQANFTRCTFSSCKFTGADLLEAVLSRVEVRDSTFAYASVAKGKLEDVSVRSTDFSGADLAELRQRRVELDDVRFAGTSFFRASLDGVDLSSCRLADIVLSDTMEELRGCSMDLFQAAGIARRLGVNVKD
;
A
#
# COMPACT_ATOMS: atom_id res chain seq x y z
N ALA A 1 -8.94 0.31 18.80
CA ALA A 1 -10.22 0.53 18.13
C ALA A 1 -10.56 -0.68 17.26
N MET A 2 -11.82 -0.97 17.12
CA MET A 2 -12.32 -2.06 16.29
C MET A 2 -13.54 -1.60 15.50
N ALA A 3 -13.60 -1.95 14.23
CA ALA A 3 -14.79 -1.77 13.41
C ALA A 3 -15.00 -3.04 12.59
N SER A 4 -16.23 -3.53 12.56
CA SER A 4 -16.62 -4.72 11.79
C SER A 4 -17.91 -4.45 11.03
N ASP A 5 -17.95 -4.92 9.78
CA ASP A 5 -19.16 -4.87 8.96
C ASP A 5 -19.68 -3.44 8.75
N VAL A 6 -18.74 -2.48 8.55
CA VAL A 6 -19.07 -1.06 8.37
C VAL A 6 -18.63 -0.60 6.99
N ALA A 7 -19.47 0.16 6.33
CA ALA A 7 -19.14 0.88 5.11
C ALA A 7 -18.96 2.36 5.42
N PHE A 8 -17.76 2.86 5.16
CA PHE A 8 -17.42 4.28 5.33
C PHE A 8 -17.40 4.94 3.96
N SER A 9 -18.18 5.98 3.79
CA SER A 9 -18.27 6.72 2.54
C SER A 9 -18.03 8.20 2.78
N ASN A 10 -17.15 8.81 1.98
CA ASN A 10 -16.88 10.23 2.03
C ASN A 10 -16.46 10.71 3.43
N CYS A 11 -15.74 9.89 4.16
CA CYS A 11 -15.26 10.23 5.50
C CYS A 11 -13.89 10.87 5.43
N ASP A 12 -13.65 11.84 6.28
CA ASP A 12 -12.34 12.47 6.43
C ASP A 12 -11.71 12.04 7.75
N PHE A 13 -10.72 11.16 7.65
CA PHE A 13 -9.94 10.67 8.77
C PHE A 13 -8.52 11.24 8.76
N SER A 14 -8.32 12.38 8.09
CA SER A 14 -6.99 12.99 7.99
C SER A 14 -6.41 13.28 9.36
N ASN A 15 -5.14 12.91 9.55
CA ASN A 15 -4.39 13.09 10.79
C ASN A 15 -4.99 12.41 12.02
N SER A 16 -5.91 11.47 11.82
CA SER A 16 -6.50 10.69 12.90
C SER A 16 -5.53 9.60 13.37
N THR A 17 -5.70 9.15 14.58
CA THR A 17 -4.90 8.07 15.16
C THR A 17 -5.71 6.78 15.21
N PHE A 18 -5.31 5.81 14.41
CA PHE A 18 -5.87 4.46 14.35
C PHE A 18 -4.79 3.41 14.65
N SER A 19 -3.79 3.77 15.42
CA SER A 19 -2.72 2.86 15.82
C SER A 19 -3.30 1.61 16.46
N GLN A 20 -2.88 0.43 15.97
CA GLN A 20 -3.34 -0.87 16.42
C GLN A 20 -4.85 -1.13 16.23
N ALA A 21 -5.51 -0.34 15.39
CA ALA A 21 -6.91 -0.55 15.06
C ALA A 21 -7.11 -1.85 14.28
N ASN A 22 -8.28 -2.46 14.46
CA ASN A 22 -8.69 -3.63 13.68
C ASN A 22 -9.92 -3.29 12.86
N PHE A 23 -9.83 -3.50 11.55
CA PHE A 23 -10.96 -3.35 10.63
C PHE A 23 -11.23 -4.71 9.99
N THR A 24 -12.45 -5.21 10.16
CA THR A 24 -12.86 -6.50 9.61
C THR A 24 -14.13 -6.35 8.81
N ARG A 25 -14.12 -6.83 7.57
CA ARG A 25 -15.26 -6.75 6.65
C ARG A 25 -15.79 -5.32 6.53
N CYS A 26 -14.87 -4.39 6.30
CA CYS A 26 -15.19 -2.98 6.13
C CYS A 26 -14.95 -2.56 4.68
N THR A 27 -15.64 -1.52 4.26
CA THR A 27 -15.41 -0.87 2.97
C THR A 27 -15.15 0.61 3.20
N PHE A 28 -14.12 1.12 2.56
CA PHE A 28 -13.78 2.55 2.56
C PHE A 28 -13.91 3.05 1.14
N SER A 29 -14.81 3.98 0.91
CA SER A 29 -15.07 4.59 -0.39
C SER A 29 -14.97 6.10 -0.29
N SER A 30 -14.14 6.72 -1.12
CA SER A 30 -13.95 8.17 -1.12
C SER A 30 -13.59 8.73 0.24
N CYS A 31 -12.72 8.02 0.96
CA CYS A 31 -12.25 8.41 2.29
C CYS A 31 -10.87 9.01 2.25
N LYS A 32 -10.58 9.92 3.17
CA LYS A 32 -9.27 10.55 3.30
C LYS A 32 -8.60 10.08 4.58
N PHE A 33 -7.43 9.49 4.43
CA PHE A 33 -6.54 9.11 5.53
C PHE A 33 -5.22 9.86 5.45
N THR A 34 -5.21 11.06 4.87
CA THR A 34 -4.00 11.84 4.70
C THR A 34 -3.33 12.10 6.05
N GLY A 35 -2.07 11.68 6.19
CA GLY A 35 -1.33 11.85 7.44
C GLY A 35 -1.86 11.05 8.63
N ALA A 36 -2.77 10.11 8.40
CA ALA A 36 -3.32 9.28 9.48
C ALA A 36 -2.27 8.30 10.02
N ASP A 37 -2.37 8.00 11.30
CA ASP A 37 -1.53 6.99 11.95
C ASP A 37 -2.28 5.67 12.05
N LEU A 38 -1.84 4.69 11.25
CA LEU A 38 -2.35 3.33 11.24
C LEU A 38 -1.24 2.33 11.61
N LEU A 39 -0.31 2.75 12.44
CA LEU A 39 0.78 1.88 12.90
C LEU A 39 0.22 0.60 13.49
N GLU A 40 0.72 -0.54 13.00
CA GLU A 40 0.31 -1.86 13.47
C GLU A 40 -1.20 -2.16 13.32
N ALA A 41 -1.90 -1.41 12.47
CA ALA A 41 -3.30 -1.69 12.19
C ALA A 41 -3.45 -3.02 11.45
N VAL A 42 -4.57 -3.69 11.67
CA VAL A 42 -4.89 -4.95 11.02
C VAL A 42 -6.17 -4.76 10.20
N LEU A 43 -6.05 -5.03 8.91
CA LEU A 43 -7.17 -4.97 7.98
C LEU A 43 -7.42 -6.39 7.45
N SER A 44 -8.63 -6.90 7.67
CA SER A 44 -9.02 -8.22 7.22
C SER A 44 -10.34 -8.14 6.46
N ARG A 45 -10.34 -8.64 5.22
CA ARG A 45 -11.51 -8.59 4.34
C ARG A 45 -12.00 -7.16 4.17
N VAL A 46 -11.08 -6.28 3.78
CA VAL A 46 -11.36 -4.85 3.63
C VAL A 46 -11.25 -4.48 2.16
N GLU A 47 -12.15 -3.61 1.72
CA GLU A 47 -12.15 -3.05 0.40
C GLU A 47 -11.94 -1.55 0.49
N VAL A 48 -10.97 -1.03 -0.26
CA VAL A 48 -10.65 0.40 -0.29
C VAL A 48 -10.73 0.88 -1.73
N ARG A 49 -11.47 1.95 -1.98
CA ARG A 49 -11.55 2.54 -3.32
C ARG A 49 -11.67 4.05 -3.28
N ASP A 50 -11.16 4.69 -4.31
CA ASP A 50 -11.27 6.14 -4.52
C ASP A 50 -10.85 6.95 -3.29
N SER A 51 -9.81 6.50 -2.61
CA SER A 51 -9.39 7.05 -1.33
C SER A 51 -7.93 7.52 -1.37
N THR A 52 -7.49 8.20 -0.33
CA THR A 52 -6.10 8.59 -0.21
C THR A 52 -5.52 8.24 1.15
N PHE A 53 -4.31 7.70 1.13
CA PHE A 53 -3.46 7.44 2.29
C PHE A 53 -2.16 8.21 2.16
N ALA A 54 -2.18 9.34 1.43
CA ALA A 54 -0.98 10.15 1.25
C ALA A 54 -0.40 10.54 2.62
N TYR A 55 0.90 10.29 2.79
CA TYR A 55 1.63 10.58 4.04
C TYR A 55 1.10 9.87 5.28
N ALA A 56 0.26 8.86 5.12
CA ALA A 56 -0.18 8.03 6.24
C ALA A 56 0.91 7.02 6.61
N SER A 57 0.90 6.57 7.85
CA SER A 57 1.73 5.45 8.27
C SER A 57 0.88 4.21 8.44
N VAL A 58 1.24 3.13 7.74
CA VAL A 58 0.68 1.80 7.94
C VAL A 58 1.82 0.84 8.29
N ALA A 59 2.88 1.38 8.86
CA ALA A 59 4.06 0.61 9.21
C ALA A 59 3.70 -0.53 10.16
N LYS A 60 4.33 -1.69 9.95
CA LYS A 60 4.10 -2.91 10.74
C LYS A 60 2.65 -3.37 10.74
N GLY A 61 1.87 -2.89 9.79
CA GLY A 61 0.48 -3.31 9.62
C GLY A 61 0.37 -4.72 9.06
N LYS A 62 -0.84 -5.24 9.10
CA LYS A 62 -1.14 -6.55 8.53
C LYS A 62 -2.39 -6.45 7.67
N LEU A 63 -2.26 -6.86 6.42
CA LEU A 63 -3.37 -6.90 5.47
C LEU A 63 -3.65 -8.34 5.08
N GLU A 64 -4.91 -8.75 5.18
CA GLU A 64 -5.34 -10.07 4.76
C GLU A 64 -6.67 -9.97 4.01
N ASP A 65 -6.72 -10.49 2.79
CA ASP A 65 -7.89 -10.39 1.93
C ASP A 65 -8.33 -8.94 1.75
N VAL A 66 -7.41 -8.11 1.28
CA VAL A 66 -7.64 -6.67 1.09
C VAL A 66 -7.58 -6.34 -0.39
N SER A 67 -8.55 -5.57 -0.86
CA SER A 67 -8.60 -5.06 -2.23
C SER A 67 -8.51 -3.54 -2.18
N VAL A 68 -7.58 -2.97 -2.96
CA VAL A 68 -7.37 -1.52 -3.01
C VAL A 68 -7.45 -1.08 -4.46
N ARG A 69 -8.28 -0.09 -4.73
CA ARG A 69 -8.50 0.41 -6.08
C ARG A 69 -8.54 1.93 -6.15
N SER A 70 -7.93 2.50 -7.18
CA SER A 70 -7.96 3.95 -7.44
C SER A 70 -7.63 4.78 -6.20
N THR A 71 -6.54 4.41 -5.54
CA THR A 71 -6.16 4.97 -4.23
C THR A 71 -4.71 5.45 -4.27
N ASP A 72 -4.45 6.54 -3.55
CA ASP A 72 -3.15 7.20 -3.52
C ASP A 72 -2.42 6.90 -2.20
N PHE A 73 -1.21 6.33 -2.30
CA PHE A 73 -0.31 6.09 -1.18
C PHE A 73 0.97 6.93 -1.28
N SER A 74 0.90 8.08 -1.97
CA SER A 74 2.08 8.94 -2.11
C SER A 74 2.63 9.35 -0.75
N GLY A 75 3.94 9.18 -0.55
CA GLY A 75 4.62 9.53 0.70
C GLY A 75 4.21 8.70 1.90
N ALA A 76 3.41 7.65 1.72
CA ALA A 76 3.00 6.78 2.81
C ALA A 76 4.15 5.89 3.28
N ASP A 77 4.12 5.54 4.57
CA ASP A 77 5.07 4.61 5.15
C ASP A 77 4.41 3.25 5.33
N LEU A 78 4.85 2.29 4.51
CA LEU A 78 4.40 0.89 4.57
C LEU A 78 5.54 -0.02 5.03
N ALA A 79 6.50 0.50 5.77
CA ALA A 79 7.64 -0.28 6.23
C ALA A 79 7.18 -1.47 7.07
N GLU A 80 7.82 -2.62 6.84
CA GLU A 80 7.58 -3.86 7.56
C GLU A 80 6.12 -4.34 7.50
N LEU A 81 5.37 -3.89 6.49
CA LEU A 81 3.99 -4.35 6.25
C LEU A 81 4.00 -5.84 5.91
N ARG A 82 3.09 -6.58 6.50
CA ARG A 82 2.83 -7.97 6.15
C ARG A 82 1.48 -8.07 5.45
N GLN A 83 1.42 -8.93 4.44
CA GLN A 83 0.20 -9.03 3.65
C GLN A 83 -0.01 -10.44 3.14
N ARG A 84 -1.25 -10.78 2.91
CA ARG A 84 -1.67 -12.02 2.29
C ARG A 84 -2.96 -11.77 1.51
N ARG A 85 -2.96 -12.20 0.24
CA ARG A 85 -4.11 -12.04 -0.67
C ARG A 85 -4.54 -10.58 -0.77
N VAL A 86 -3.61 -9.75 -1.23
CA VAL A 86 -3.88 -8.33 -1.50
C VAL A 86 -3.96 -8.12 -3.01
N GLU A 87 -5.04 -7.51 -3.44
CA GLU A 87 -5.25 -7.14 -4.84
C GLU A 87 -5.18 -5.63 -4.97
N LEU A 88 -4.39 -5.17 -5.93
CA LEU A 88 -4.20 -3.74 -6.21
C LEU A 88 -4.61 -3.44 -7.65
N ASP A 89 -5.35 -2.36 -7.86
CA ASP A 89 -5.70 -1.88 -9.18
C ASP A 89 -5.67 -0.34 -9.19
N ASP A 90 -4.90 0.25 -10.10
CA ASP A 90 -4.78 1.70 -10.23
C ASP A 90 -4.43 2.36 -8.89
N VAL A 91 -3.40 1.85 -8.23
CA VAL A 91 -2.89 2.41 -6.97
C VAL A 91 -1.60 3.16 -7.25
N ARG A 92 -1.46 4.32 -6.62
CA ARG A 92 -0.28 5.17 -6.80
C ARG A 92 0.66 5.04 -5.61
N PHE A 93 1.90 4.68 -5.90
CA PHE A 93 2.99 4.63 -4.93
C PHE A 93 4.09 5.57 -5.41
N ALA A 94 4.10 6.81 -4.91
CA ALA A 94 5.11 7.80 -5.24
C ALA A 94 5.82 8.24 -3.96
N GLY A 95 7.12 8.01 -3.86
CA GLY A 95 7.87 8.26 -2.64
C GLY A 95 7.42 7.39 -1.47
N THR A 96 6.70 6.33 -1.75
CA THR A 96 6.17 5.41 -0.73
C THR A 96 7.29 4.51 -0.23
N SER A 97 7.37 4.31 1.09
CA SER A 97 8.34 3.39 1.66
C SER A 97 7.75 2.00 1.81
N PHE A 98 8.42 1.03 1.21
CA PHE A 98 8.15 -0.40 1.40
C PHE A 98 9.27 -1.07 2.19
N PHE A 99 10.06 -0.31 2.92
CA PHE A 99 11.26 -0.81 3.59
C PHE A 99 10.95 -2.05 4.43
N ARG A 100 11.52 -3.20 4.04
CA ARG A 100 11.32 -4.50 4.68
C ARG A 100 9.87 -5.00 4.71
N ALA A 101 9.01 -4.45 3.87
CA ALA A 101 7.68 -5.01 3.64
C ALA A 101 7.79 -6.22 2.71
N SER A 102 6.83 -7.12 2.78
CA SER A 102 6.74 -8.22 1.81
C SER A 102 5.68 -7.91 0.76
N LEU A 103 6.09 -7.96 -0.50
CA LEU A 103 5.18 -7.84 -1.64
C LEU A 103 4.99 -9.17 -2.36
N ASP A 104 5.31 -10.26 -1.69
CA ASP A 104 5.21 -11.60 -2.27
C ASP A 104 3.78 -11.90 -2.70
N GLY A 105 3.63 -12.32 -3.95
CA GLY A 105 2.33 -12.62 -4.54
C GLY A 105 1.53 -11.41 -4.99
N VAL A 106 2.01 -10.19 -4.79
CA VAL A 106 1.31 -8.97 -5.18
C VAL A 106 1.59 -8.62 -6.63
N ASP A 107 0.55 -8.33 -7.39
CA ASP A 107 0.67 -7.84 -8.76
C ASP A 107 0.65 -6.31 -8.74
N LEU A 108 1.78 -5.70 -9.09
CA LEU A 108 1.95 -4.25 -9.15
C LEU A 108 1.73 -3.68 -10.54
N SER A 109 1.42 -4.51 -11.54
CA SER A 109 1.44 -4.11 -12.95
C SER A 109 0.43 -3.01 -13.30
N SER A 110 -0.66 -2.89 -12.57
CA SER A 110 -1.65 -1.83 -12.76
C SER A 110 -1.38 -0.58 -11.93
N CYS A 111 -0.30 -0.59 -11.15
CA CYS A 111 0.03 0.50 -10.22
C CYS A 111 1.05 1.46 -10.83
N ARG A 112 1.14 2.66 -10.25
CA ARG A 112 2.17 3.64 -10.60
C ARG A 112 3.24 3.62 -9.52
N LEU A 113 4.48 3.34 -9.92
CA LEU A 113 5.61 3.28 -9.02
C LEU A 113 6.57 4.41 -9.36
N ALA A 114 6.83 5.30 -8.41
CA ALA A 114 7.79 6.38 -8.59
C ALA A 114 8.56 6.60 -7.27
N ASP A 115 9.89 6.54 -7.35
CA ASP A 115 10.77 6.83 -6.21
C ASP A 115 10.39 6.07 -4.93
N ILE A 116 10.00 4.81 -5.08
CA ILE A 116 9.68 3.96 -3.92
C ILE A 116 10.94 3.65 -3.12
N VAL A 117 10.80 3.56 -1.80
CA VAL A 117 11.90 3.26 -0.90
C VAL A 117 11.95 1.77 -0.62
N LEU A 118 13.10 1.16 -0.88
CA LEU A 118 13.36 -0.26 -0.69
C LEU A 118 14.65 -0.43 0.11
N SER A 119 14.85 -1.61 0.69
CA SER A 119 16.14 -1.97 1.28
C SER A 119 17.20 -2.13 0.19
N ASP A 120 18.46 -2.16 0.58
CA ASP A 120 19.60 -2.27 -0.36
C ASP A 120 19.53 -3.55 -1.19
N THR A 121 19.00 -4.62 -0.64
CA THR A 121 18.88 -5.91 -1.35
C THR A 121 17.64 -6.02 -2.21
N MET A 122 16.70 -5.09 -2.08
CA MET A 122 15.39 -5.11 -2.78
C MET A 122 14.59 -6.39 -2.53
N GLU A 123 14.75 -6.99 -1.36
CA GLU A 123 14.04 -8.22 -0.99
C GLU A 123 12.53 -8.06 -1.00
N GLU A 124 12.05 -6.84 -0.79
CA GLU A 124 10.62 -6.51 -0.81
C GLU A 124 9.95 -6.94 -2.11
N LEU A 125 10.69 -6.89 -3.22
CA LEU A 125 10.16 -7.19 -4.56
C LEU A 125 10.11 -8.68 -4.87
N ARG A 126 10.65 -9.54 -4.01
CA ARG A 126 10.66 -10.99 -4.26
C ARG A 126 9.23 -11.51 -4.33
N GLY A 127 8.92 -12.18 -5.43
CA GLY A 127 7.61 -12.79 -5.64
C GLY A 127 6.50 -11.86 -6.11
N CYS A 128 6.78 -10.55 -6.27
CA CYS A 128 5.81 -9.64 -6.86
C CYS A 128 5.81 -9.76 -8.39
N SER A 129 4.75 -9.26 -9.01
CA SER A 129 4.66 -9.16 -10.47
C SER A 129 4.68 -7.69 -10.88
N MET A 130 5.35 -7.42 -11.99
CA MET A 130 5.48 -6.09 -12.59
C MET A 130 5.30 -6.18 -14.09
N ASP A 131 4.96 -5.05 -14.72
CA ASP A 131 5.04 -4.97 -16.19
C ASP A 131 6.50 -4.69 -16.63
N LEU A 132 6.72 -4.75 -17.93
CA LEU A 132 8.06 -4.54 -18.49
C LEU A 132 8.61 -3.14 -18.18
N PHE A 133 7.75 -2.15 -18.16
CA PHE A 133 8.14 -0.77 -17.91
C PHE A 133 8.63 -0.58 -16.48
N GLN A 134 7.90 -1.13 -15.54
CA GLN A 134 8.25 -1.10 -14.11
C GLN A 134 9.54 -1.86 -13.85
N ALA A 135 9.68 -3.04 -14.46
CA ALA A 135 10.88 -3.87 -14.32
C ALA A 135 12.11 -3.15 -14.87
N ALA A 136 11.96 -2.44 -16.00
CA ALA A 136 13.05 -1.64 -16.56
C ALA A 136 13.47 -0.52 -15.59
N GLY A 137 12.50 0.11 -14.91
CA GLY A 137 12.81 1.12 -13.90
C GLY A 137 13.61 0.57 -12.72
N ILE A 138 13.28 -0.63 -12.26
CA ILE A 138 14.06 -1.30 -11.21
C ILE A 138 15.48 -1.61 -11.69
N ALA A 139 15.62 -2.12 -12.92
CA ALA A 139 16.93 -2.41 -13.49
C ALA A 139 17.80 -1.14 -13.54
N ARG A 140 17.21 -0.01 -13.93
CA ARG A 140 17.94 1.27 -13.97
C ARG A 140 18.41 1.71 -12.58
N ARG A 141 17.65 1.43 -11.54
CA ARG A 141 18.06 1.72 -10.15
C ARG A 141 19.31 0.94 -9.77
N LEU A 142 19.49 -0.25 -10.33
CA LEU A 142 20.67 -1.09 -10.11
C LEU A 142 21.87 -0.67 -10.96
N GLY A 143 21.73 0.38 -11.77
CA GLY A 143 22.78 0.85 -12.65
C GLY A 143 22.81 0.16 -14.02
N VAL A 144 21.78 -0.62 -14.33
CA VAL A 144 21.70 -1.32 -15.63
C VAL A 144 21.26 -0.32 -16.70
N ASN A 145 21.94 -0.35 -17.83
CA ASN A 145 21.52 0.39 -19.02
C ASN A 145 20.47 -0.42 -19.76
N VAL A 146 19.24 0.03 -19.67
CA VAL A 146 18.12 -0.67 -20.35
C VAL A 146 17.97 -0.08 -21.74
N LYS A 147 17.99 -0.95 -22.74
CA LYS A 147 17.82 -0.57 -24.16
C LYS A 147 16.43 -0.96 -24.64
N ASP A 148 15.87 -0.11 -25.46
CA ASP A 148 14.58 -0.35 -26.09
C ASP A 148 14.69 -1.34 -27.26
#